data_9d5f7ba87d0eedbd9885be83a7e0caff
#
_entry.id   9d5f7ba87d0eedbd9885be83a7e0caff
#
_cell.length_a   1.000
_cell.length_b   1.000
_cell.length_c   1.000
_cell.angle_alpha   90.00
_cell.angle_beta   90.00
_cell.angle_gamma   90.00
#
_symmetry.space_group_name_H-M   'P 1'
#
loop_
_entity.id
_entity.type
_entity.pdbx_description
1 polymer ?
#
loop_
_entity_poly.entity_id
_entity_poly.type
_entity_poly.pdbx_seq_one_letter_code
_entity_poly.pdbx_strand_id
1 'polypeptide(L)'
;MSGFAARSLGAQLGKMAEWFPVVSLTGPRQSGKSTLVKHAFPDYSYVTLEDPQIRRAALEDPVSFIRNRSERLIIDEAQYAPNLFSMIQVVSDERGTSGQYVLTGSQNFLMMKSIGQSLAGRVGLLKLLPFSFLELKDWQGERADVDEFIIKGGYPRLHATGMPPAVYFPSYIDTYIERDVAGLLDVRNKTAFHTMLAICAQCVSNLQNTSTLSKDVGVSAATIKSWLSVLESSYLVFTLQPYHSNGKKRLTKSPKLFFYDTGLLCYLLGIESVEQLVESPHFGAIFENLVVTETMKRHLNEGARPELYFYRDDSKREIDLLDFTDASHPWAVEIKSSRTYHDKYARHLQTVCDEIGIGREGRCVVARVESSFETEACSVVAVQDWLGWR
;
A
#
# COMPACT_ATOMS: atom_id res chain seq x y z
N MET A 1 5.20 8.88 -23.96
CA MET A 1 3.80 8.44 -24.06
C MET A 1 2.95 9.40 -23.22
N SER A 2 2.09 10.21 -23.85
CA SER A 2 1.25 11.18 -23.16
C SER A 2 -0.20 10.67 -23.14
N GLY A 3 -0.45 9.61 -22.38
CA GLY A 3 -1.78 9.06 -22.21
C GLY A 3 -2.06 8.74 -20.75
N PHE A 4 -3.33 8.75 -20.35
CA PHE A 4 -3.77 8.30 -19.04
C PHE A 4 -3.46 6.80 -18.88
N ALA A 5 -2.72 6.45 -17.83
CA ALA A 5 -2.54 5.06 -17.44
C ALA A 5 -3.79 4.60 -16.66
N ALA A 6 -4.51 3.64 -17.21
CA ALA A 6 -5.69 3.08 -16.56
C ALA A 6 -5.28 2.44 -15.20
N ARG A 7 -6.13 2.66 -14.18
CA ARG A 7 -5.93 2.07 -12.86
C ARG A 7 -6.94 0.95 -12.64
N SER A 8 -6.47 -0.19 -12.18
CA SER A 8 -7.30 -1.36 -11.90
C SER A 8 -8.44 -1.06 -10.92
N LEU A 9 -8.18 -0.17 -9.96
CA LEU A 9 -9.18 0.29 -8.98
C LEU A 9 -10.33 1.10 -9.60
N GLY A 10 -10.21 1.59 -10.85
CA GLY A 10 -11.22 2.46 -11.48
C GLY A 10 -12.61 1.84 -11.55
N ALA A 11 -12.71 0.55 -11.86
CA ALA A 11 -13.97 -0.18 -11.92
C ALA A 11 -14.67 -0.25 -10.54
N GLN A 12 -13.89 -0.51 -9.49
CA GLN A 12 -14.41 -0.57 -8.13
C GLN A 12 -14.83 0.81 -7.60
N LEU A 13 -14.11 1.86 -8.01
CA LEU A 13 -14.46 3.23 -7.65
C LEU A 13 -15.87 3.59 -8.19
N GLY A 14 -16.18 3.22 -9.45
CA GLY A 14 -17.51 3.37 -10.05
C GLY A 14 -18.58 2.60 -9.29
N LYS A 15 -18.36 1.30 -9.02
CA LYS A 15 -19.30 0.46 -8.26
C LYS A 15 -19.57 1.00 -6.85
N MET A 16 -18.55 1.48 -6.14
CA MET A 16 -18.74 2.07 -4.82
C MET A 16 -19.63 3.32 -4.88
N ALA A 17 -19.53 4.13 -5.92
CA ALA A 17 -20.39 5.30 -6.11
C ALA A 17 -21.86 4.93 -6.46
N GLU A 18 -22.13 3.73 -6.97
CA GLU A 18 -23.50 3.21 -7.15
C GLU A 18 -24.15 2.81 -5.83
N TRP A 19 -23.36 2.38 -4.84
CA TRP A 19 -23.87 1.83 -3.57
C TRP A 19 -23.86 2.83 -2.42
N PHE A 20 -22.85 3.71 -2.37
CA PHE A 20 -22.64 4.63 -1.27
C PHE A 20 -22.88 6.08 -1.70
N PRO A 21 -23.52 6.93 -0.84
CA PRO A 21 -23.60 8.37 -1.11
C PRO A 21 -22.23 9.05 -1.16
N VAL A 22 -21.26 8.52 -0.44
CA VAL A 22 -19.89 9.05 -0.39
C VAL A 22 -18.88 7.95 -0.71
N VAL A 23 -17.88 8.26 -1.53
CA VAL A 23 -16.73 7.38 -1.74
C VAL A 23 -15.46 8.10 -1.27
N SER A 24 -14.66 7.43 -0.45
CA SER A 24 -13.37 7.95 0.02
C SER A 24 -12.23 7.17 -0.64
N LEU A 25 -11.35 7.89 -1.34
CA LEU A 25 -10.16 7.36 -1.98
C LEU A 25 -8.91 7.89 -1.28
N THR A 26 -8.26 7.06 -0.48
CA THR A 26 -7.01 7.40 0.21
C THR A 26 -5.80 6.75 -0.45
N GLY A 27 -4.60 7.19 -0.10
CA GLY A 27 -3.34 6.62 -0.63
C GLY A 27 -2.20 7.64 -0.57
N PRO A 28 -0.93 7.24 -0.80
CA PRO A 28 0.21 8.12 -0.69
C PRO A 28 0.09 9.31 -1.65
N ARG A 29 0.83 10.39 -1.36
CA ARG A 29 0.96 11.50 -2.31
C ARG A 29 1.54 10.98 -3.64
N GLN A 30 1.15 11.64 -4.73
CA GLN A 30 1.62 11.29 -6.08
C GLN A 30 1.26 9.86 -6.56
N SER A 31 0.36 9.14 -5.88
CA SER A 31 -0.16 7.84 -6.38
C SER A 31 -1.15 7.95 -7.53
N GLY A 32 -1.60 9.18 -7.87
CA GLY A 32 -2.51 9.43 -8.99
C GLY A 32 -4.00 9.52 -8.59
N LYS A 33 -4.35 9.73 -7.32
CA LYS A 33 -5.74 9.83 -6.82
C LYS A 33 -6.56 10.86 -7.59
N SER A 34 -6.10 12.11 -7.61
CA SER A 34 -6.82 13.22 -8.28
C SER A 34 -7.00 12.98 -9.79
N THR A 35 -6.02 12.35 -10.43
CA THR A 35 -6.11 11.96 -11.85
C THR A 35 -7.16 10.87 -12.03
N LEU A 36 -7.16 9.83 -11.18
CA LEU A 36 -8.12 8.74 -11.27
C LEU A 36 -9.56 9.22 -11.08
N VAL A 37 -9.83 10.01 -10.02
CA VAL A 37 -11.21 10.46 -9.76
C VAL A 37 -11.75 11.40 -10.84
N LYS A 38 -10.92 12.27 -11.43
CA LYS A 38 -11.31 13.12 -12.56
C LYS A 38 -11.64 12.32 -13.82
N HIS A 39 -10.93 11.21 -14.04
CA HIS A 39 -11.19 10.32 -15.17
C HIS A 39 -12.41 9.44 -14.96
N ALA A 40 -12.59 8.93 -13.74
CA ALA A 40 -13.72 8.06 -13.39
C ALA A 40 -15.05 8.84 -13.33
N PHE A 41 -15.01 10.12 -12.98
CA PHE A 41 -16.20 10.96 -12.78
C PHE A 41 -16.08 12.29 -13.55
N PRO A 42 -16.08 12.26 -14.90
CA PRO A 42 -15.89 13.47 -15.72
C PRO A 42 -17.01 14.49 -15.56
N ASP A 43 -18.22 14.04 -15.16
CA ASP A 43 -19.41 14.90 -14.98
C ASP A 43 -19.51 15.50 -13.57
N TYR A 44 -18.60 15.16 -12.65
CA TYR A 44 -18.60 15.72 -11.31
C TYR A 44 -17.86 17.07 -11.28
N SER A 45 -18.38 18.02 -10.53
CA SER A 45 -17.63 19.22 -10.16
C SER A 45 -16.42 18.86 -9.31
N TYR A 46 -15.31 19.54 -9.53
CA TYR A 46 -14.05 19.28 -8.81
C TYR A 46 -13.59 20.51 -8.02
N VAL A 47 -13.27 20.31 -6.76
CA VAL A 47 -12.61 21.31 -5.92
C VAL A 47 -11.42 20.69 -5.21
N THR A 48 -10.35 21.47 -5.01
CA THR A 48 -9.21 21.05 -4.18
C THR A 48 -9.04 21.96 -2.97
N LEU A 49 -8.89 21.36 -1.80
CA LEU A 49 -8.63 22.08 -0.57
C LEU A 49 -7.12 22.37 -0.38
N GLU A 50 -6.27 22.06 -1.36
CA GLU A 50 -4.91 22.60 -1.44
C GLU A 50 -4.93 24.11 -1.70
N ASP A 51 -5.92 24.59 -2.47
CA ASP A 51 -6.14 26.01 -2.67
C ASP A 51 -6.53 26.72 -1.36
N PRO A 52 -5.73 27.70 -0.88
CA PRO A 52 -5.98 28.34 0.40
C PRO A 52 -7.30 29.13 0.45
N GLN A 53 -7.77 29.68 -0.68
CA GLN A 53 -9.04 30.43 -0.74
C GLN A 53 -10.23 29.49 -0.64
N ILE A 54 -10.21 28.40 -1.39
CA ILE A 54 -11.26 27.35 -1.36
C ILE A 54 -11.30 26.71 0.03
N ARG A 55 -10.13 26.39 0.59
CA ARG A 55 -10.02 25.83 1.95
C ARG A 55 -10.57 26.77 3.01
N ARG A 56 -10.27 28.07 2.94
CA ARG A 56 -10.81 29.06 3.88
C ARG A 56 -12.32 29.09 3.82
N ALA A 57 -12.93 29.18 2.64
CA ALA A 57 -14.38 29.15 2.47
C ALA A 57 -15.01 27.87 3.04
N ALA A 58 -14.37 26.71 2.86
CA ALA A 58 -14.81 25.43 3.41
C ALA A 58 -14.77 25.37 4.95
N LEU A 59 -13.79 26.05 5.56
CA LEU A 59 -13.63 26.10 7.02
C LEU A 59 -14.54 27.12 7.69
N GLU A 60 -14.74 28.30 7.06
CA GLU A 60 -15.54 29.40 7.61
C GLU A 60 -17.05 29.14 7.49
N ASP A 61 -17.52 28.61 6.35
CA ASP A 61 -18.93 28.30 6.13
C ASP A 61 -19.12 26.94 5.40
N PRO A 62 -19.00 25.82 6.12
CA PRO A 62 -19.16 24.50 5.57
C PRO A 62 -20.60 24.24 5.03
N VAL A 63 -21.60 24.94 5.58
CA VAL A 63 -23.01 24.81 5.17
C VAL A 63 -23.20 25.34 3.75
N SER A 64 -22.86 26.61 3.53
CA SER A 64 -22.95 27.22 2.19
C SER A 64 -21.98 26.56 1.21
N PHE A 65 -20.81 26.12 1.69
CA PHE A 65 -19.83 25.44 0.86
C PHE A 65 -20.40 24.16 0.22
N ILE A 66 -21.12 23.36 0.97
CA ILE A 66 -21.73 22.10 0.45
C ILE A 66 -23.05 22.37 -0.26
N ARG A 67 -23.95 23.20 0.28
CA ARG A 67 -25.31 23.39 -0.27
C ARG A 67 -25.31 24.17 -1.60
N ASN A 68 -24.38 25.09 -1.81
CA ASN A 68 -24.30 25.94 -2.99
C ASN A 68 -23.47 25.32 -4.13
N ARG A 69 -23.00 24.07 -3.99
CA ARG A 69 -22.27 23.35 -5.03
C ARG A 69 -23.13 22.28 -5.69
N SER A 70 -22.59 21.75 -6.80
CA SER A 70 -23.17 20.63 -7.55
C SER A 70 -23.50 19.45 -6.62
N GLU A 71 -24.58 18.74 -6.93
CA GLU A 71 -24.99 17.53 -6.23
C GLU A 71 -23.94 16.41 -6.35
N ARG A 72 -23.14 16.43 -7.41
CA ARG A 72 -22.02 15.51 -7.66
C ARG A 72 -20.71 16.28 -7.56
N LEU A 73 -19.94 15.99 -6.49
CA LEU A 73 -18.77 16.79 -6.14
C LEU A 73 -17.58 15.92 -5.73
N ILE A 74 -16.43 16.18 -6.37
CA ILE A 74 -15.13 15.68 -5.94
C ILE A 74 -14.50 16.74 -5.04
N ILE A 75 -14.13 16.35 -3.81
CA ILE A 75 -13.38 17.17 -2.85
C ILE A 75 -11.99 16.55 -2.65
N ASP A 76 -10.99 17.15 -3.26
CA ASP A 76 -9.60 16.69 -3.18
C ASP A 76 -8.90 17.25 -1.94
N GLU A 77 -8.08 16.40 -1.27
CA GLU A 77 -7.40 16.67 0.00
C GLU A 77 -8.39 17.09 1.12
N ALA A 78 -9.52 16.34 1.23
CA ALA A 78 -10.64 16.64 2.11
C ALA A 78 -10.26 16.74 3.60
N GLN A 79 -9.16 16.13 4.04
CA GLN A 79 -8.66 16.22 5.42
C GLN A 79 -8.33 17.64 5.89
N TYR A 80 -8.15 18.60 4.96
CA TYR A 80 -7.88 19.98 5.30
C TYR A 80 -9.11 20.77 5.82
N ALA A 81 -10.34 20.20 5.65
CA ALA A 81 -11.55 20.79 6.17
C ALA A 81 -12.44 19.73 6.86
N PRO A 82 -12.07 19.25 8.06
CA PRO A 82 -12.79 18.19 8.78
C PRO A 82 -14.28 18.51 9.03
N ASN A 83 -14.63 19.78 9.18
CA ASN A 83 -16.00 20.24 9.41
C ASN A 83 -16.95 19.92 8.26
N LEU A 84 -16.43 19.74 7.03
CA LEU A 84 -17.24 19.36 5.86
C LEU A 84 -17.88 17.98 6.02
N PHE A 85 -17.24 17.04 6.73
CA PHE A 85 -17.71 15.67 6.82
C PHE A 85 -19.09 15.56 7.48
N SER A 86 -19.34 16.38 8.52
CA SER A 86 -20.66 16.44 9.18
C SER A 86 -21.73 17.04 8.24
N MET A 87 -21.37 18.08 7.46
CA MET A 87 -22.31 18.64 6.48
C MET A 87 -22.57 17.71 5.31
N ILE A 88 -21.54 17.01 4.82
CA ILE A 88 -21.70 15.98 3.79
C ILE A 88 -22.68 14.89 4.29
N GLN A 89 -22.57 14.47 5.55
CA GLN A 89 -23.51 13.52 6.16
C GLN A 89 -24.95 14.05 6.08
N VAL A 90 -25.20 15.24 6.61
CA VAL A 90 -26.54 15.84 6.65
C VAL A 90 -27.13 15.93 5.24
N VAL A 91 -26.39 16.51 4.29
CA VAL A 91 -26.87 16.69 2.92
C VAL A 91 -27.03 15.36 2.19
N SER A 92 -26.17 14.37 2.46
CA SER A 92 -26.31 13.04 1.88
C SER A 92 -27.59 12.34 2.36
N ASP A 93 -27.91 12.47 3.63
CA ASP A 93 -29.13 11.89 4.22
C ASP A 93 -30.38 12.60 3.70
N GLU A 94 -30.36 13.91 3.55
CA GLU A 94 -31.48 14.71 2.99
C GLU A 94 -31.78 14.31 1.53
N ARG A 95 -30.75 14.08 0.71
CA ARG A 95 -30.91 13.73 -0.72
C ARG A 95 -31.25 12.26 -0.93
N GLY A 96 -30.75 11.36 -0.09
CA GLY A 96 -31.06 9.93 -0.12
C GLY A 96 -30.58 9.20 -1.39
N THR A 97 -29.59 9.74 -2.12
CA THR A 97 -29.08 9.17 -3.37
C THR A 97 -27.62 8.71 -3.19
N SER A 98 -27.17 7.76 -4.01
CA SER A 98 -25.77 7.32 -4.06
C SER A 98 -24.94 8.23 -4.98
N GLY A 99 -23.60 8.14 -4.86
CA GLY A 99 -22.66 8.83 -5.76
C GLY A 99 -22.69 10.36 -5.66
N GLN A 100 -22.94 10.92 -4.48
CA GLN A 100 -23.00 12.37 -4.32
C GLN A 100 -21.60 13.00 -4.17
N TYR A 101 -20.74 12.33 -3.38
CA TYR A 101 -19.43 12.87 -3.06
C TYR A 101 -18.31 11.86 -3.28
N VAL A 102 -17.21 12.34 -3.85
CA VAL A 102 -15.93 11.60 -3.89
C VAL A 102 -14.90 12.42 -3.12
N LEU A 103 -14.40 11.86 -2.03
CA LEU A 103 -13.42 12.49 -1.17
C LEU A 103 -12.05 11.85 -1.41
N THR A 104 -11.03 12.67 -1.69
CA THR A 104 -9.65 12.14 -1.77
C THR A 104 -8.81 12.72 -0.65
N GLY A 105 -7.77 11.98 -0.25
CA GLY A 105 -6.83 12.42 0.76
C GLY A 105 -5.56 11.60 0.81
N SER A 106 -4.46 12.27 1.16
CA SER A 106 -3.14 11.65 1.28
C SER A 106 -2.81 11.20 2.71
N GLN A 107 -3.54 11.69 3.71
CA GLN A 107 -3.34 11.39 5.13
C GLN A 107 -4.48 10.52 5.65
N ASN A 108 -4.25 9.19 5.66
CA ASN A 108 -5.26 8.22 6.06
C ASN A 108 -5.80 8.46 7.48
N PHE A 109 -4.91 8.77 8.43
CA PHE A 109 -5.31 8.96 9.83
C PHE A 109 -6.34 10.09 10.00
N LEU A 110 -6.09 11.26 9.40
CA LEU A 110 -6.99 12.41 9.50
C LEU A 110 -8.32 12.16 8.78
N MET A 111 -8.26 11.52 7.60
CA MET A 111 -9.46 11.11 6.86
C MET A 111 -10.30 10.12 7.65
N MET A 112 -9.69 9.04 8.16
CA MET A 112 -10.41 7.99 8.89
C MET A 112 -11.00 8.49 10.20
N LYS A 113 -10.33 9.42 10.91
CA LYS A 113 -10.87 10.06 12.10
C LYS A 113 -12.17 10.82 11.78
N SER A 114 -12.16 11.63 10.73
CA SER A 114 -13.33 12.43 10.31
C SER A 114 -14.46 11.54 9.78
N ILE A 115 -14.13 10.51 8.98
CA ILE A 115 -15.09 9.53 8.46
C ILE A 115 -15.75 8.76 9.61
N GLY A 116 -14.98 8.26 10.57
CA GLY A 116 -15.50 7.49 11.71
C GLY A 116 -16.44 8.30 12.60
N GLN A 117 -16.28 9.62 12.66
CA GLN A 117 -17.15 10.50 13.45
C GLN A 117 -18.47 10.85 12.73
N SER A 118 -18.44 11.01 11.41
CA SER A 118 -19.58 11.58 10.69
C SER A 118 -20.17 10.67 9.60
N LEU A 119 -19.36 9.88 8.89
CA LEU A 119 -19.79 9.14 7.69
C LEU A 119 -19.92 7.63 7.90
N ALA A 120 -19.93 7.14 9.13
CA ALA A 120 -20.05 5.72 9.40
C ALA A 120 -21.30 5.11 8.73
N GLY A 121 -21.13 4.03 7.95
CA GLY A 121 -22.20 3.37 7.20
C GLY A 121 -22.63 4.07 5.89
N ARG A 122 -22.09 5.25 5.58
CA ARG A 122 -22.42 6.06 4.38
C ARG A 122 -21.28 6.15 3.36
N VAL A 123 -20.13 5.60 3.67
CA VAL A 123 -18.92 5.77 2.86
C VAL A 123 -18.34 4.44 2.39
N GLY A 124 -18.10 4.33 1.08
CA GLY A 124 -17.26 3.30 0.49
C GLY A 124 -15.78 3.70 0.59
N LEU A 125 -14.96 2.82 1.19
CA LEU A 125 -13.55 3.10 1.45
C LEU A 125 -12.66 2.37 0.44
N LEU A 126 -11.83 3.12 -0.29
CA LEU A 126 -10.86 2.59 -1.24
C LEU A 126 -9.47 3.15 -0.99
N LYS A 127 -8.45 2.37 -1.37
CA LYS A 127 -7.04 2.74 -1.24
C LYS A 127 -6.35 2.63 -2.60
N LEU A 128 -5.74 3.73 -3.05
CA LEU A 128 -4.95 3.77 -4.28
C LEU A 128 -3.47 3.85 -3.94
N LEU A 129 -2.75 2.74 -4.11
CA LEU A 129 -1.30 2.67 -3.99
C LEU A 129 -0.61 3.12 -5.30
N PRO A 130 0.73 3.29 -5.32
CA PRO A 130 1.47 3.42 -6.57
C PRO A 130 1.16 2.27 -7.52
N PHE A 131 1.48 2.39 -8.81
CA PHE A 131 1.20 1.34 -9.79
C PHE A 131 1.59 -0.05 -9.28
N SER A 132 0.76 -1.05 -9.56
CA SER A 132 1.20 -2.43 -9.55
C SER A 132 2.02 -2.72 -10.81
N PHE A 133 2.79 -3.81 -10.78
CA PHE A 133 3.51 -4.28 -11.97
C PHE A 133 2.54 -4.55 -13.12
N LEU A 134 1.37 -5.14 -12.84
CA LEU A 134 0.34 -5.41 -13.84
C LEU A 134 -0.18 -4.12 -14.50
N GLU A 135 -0.49 -3.09 -13.72
CA GLU A 135 -0.92 -1.78 -14.24
C GLU A 135 0.16 -1.14 -15.12
N LEU A 136 1.42 -1.27 -14.74
CA LEU A 136 2.55 -0.80 -15.53
C LEU A 136 2.70 -1.60 -16.83
N LYS A 137 2.59 -2.91 -16.77
CA LYS A 137 2.64 -3.81 -17.93
C LYS A 137 1.51 -3.51 -18.91
N ASP A 138 0.29 -3.31 -18.42
CA ASP A 138 -0.87 -2.94 -19.25
C ASP A 138 -0.64 -1.58 -19.95
N TRP A 139 0.03 -0.63 -19.30
CA TRP A 139 0.33 0.69 -19.86
C TRP A 139 1.55 0.72 -20.81
N GLN A 140 2.62 0.00 -20.49
CA GLN A 140 3.89 0.02 -21.22
C GLN A 140 4.06 -1.17 -22.19
N GLY A 141 3.24 -2.21 -22.06
CA GLY A 141 3.31 -3.44 -22.86
C GLY A 141 4.53 -4.30 -22.46
N GLU A 142 5.11 -5.01 -23.44
CA GLU A 142 6.24 -5.94 -23.23
C GLU A 142 7.54 -5.29 -22.71
N ARG A 143 7.57 -3.96 -22.59
CA ARG A 143 8.71 -3.22 -22.05
C ARG A 143 8.80 -3.26 -20.52
N ALA A 144 7.78 -3.78 -19.83
CA ALA A 144 7.80 -3.88 -18.38
C ALA A 144 8.66 -5.06 -17.95
N ASP A 145 9.78 -4.76 -17.31
CA ASP A 145 10.70 -5.72 -16.70
C ASP A 145 10.57 -5.70 -15.18
N VAL A 146 10.62 -6.87 -14.53
CA VAL A 146 10.41 -7.01 -13.08
C VAL A 146 11.57 -6.39 -12.29
N ASP A 147 12.81 -6.60 -12.70
CA ASP A 147 13.97 -6.10 -11.99
C ASP A 147 14.06 -4.56 -12.12
N GLU A 148 13.76 -4.02 -13.30
CA GLU A 148 13.64 -2.57 -13.50
C GLU A 148 12.48 -1.98 -12.67
N PHE A 149 11.34 -2.68 -12.57
CA PHE A 149 10.22 -2.25 -11.73
C PHE A 149 10.59 -2.24 -10.24
N ILE A 150 11.34 -3.23 -9.75
CA ILE A 150 11.84 -3.24 -8.38
C ILE A 150 12.62 -1.97 -8.06
N ILE A 151 13.54 -1.56 -8.95
CA ILE A 151 14.41 -0.38 -8.74
C ILE A 151 13.64 0.92 -8.87
N LYS A 152 12.75 1.01 -9.86
CA LYS A 152 12.04 2.24 -10.18
C LYS A 152 10.81 2.46 -9.31
N GLY A 153 10.21 1.36 -8.84
CA GLY A 153 8.95 1.41 -8.09
C GLY A 153 7.74 1.73 -8.96
N GLY A 154 6.60 1.95 -8.30
CA GLY A 154 5.31 2.17 -8.96
C GLY A 154 4.83 3.62 -8.96
N TYR A 155 5.62 4.62 -8.55
CA TYR A 155 5.15 6.01 -8.57
C TYR A 155 4.92 6.52 -10.00
N PRO A 156 3.68 6.96 -10.35
CA PRO A 156 3.33 7.30 -11.73
C PRO A 156 4.25 8.33 -12.40
N ARG A 157 4.72 9.32 -11.63
CA ARG A 157 5.57 10.39 -12.15
C ARG A 157 6.90 9.88 -12.70
N LEU A 158 7.51 8.87 -12.06
CA LEU A 158 8.75 8.26 -12.51
C LEU A 158 8.61 7.66 -13.92
N HIS A 159 7.46 7.04 -14.17
CA HIS A 159 7.18 6.39 -15.45
C HIS A 159 6.73 7.36 -16.53
N ALA A 160 5.94 8.38 -16.15
CA ALA A 160 5.43 9.37 -17.10
C ALA A 160 6.51 10.34 -17.61
N THR A 161 7.48 10.71 -16.75
CA THR A 161 8.52 11.69 -17.08
C THR A 161 9.87 11.08 -17.44
N GLY A 162 10.09 9.79 -17.15
CA GLY A 162 11.39 9.15 -17.26
C GLY A 162 12.42 9.65 -16.22
N MET A 163 11.97 10.33 -15.15
CA MET A 163 12.82 10.85 -14.09
C MET A 163 13.56 9.70 -13.37
N PRO A 164 14.88 9.80 -13.13
CA PRO A 164 15.60 8.79 -12.36
C PRO A 164 15.13 8.71 -10.91
N PRO A 165 15.05 7.52 -10.29
CA PRO A 165 14.74 7.37 -8.87
C PRO A 165 15.62 8.19 -7.94
N ALA A 166 16.92 8.28 -8.22
CA ALA A 166 17.91 9.07 -7.47
C ALA A 166 17.62 10.60 -7.47
N VAL A 167 16.81 11.10 -8.40
CA VAL A 167 16.35 12.51 -8.43
C VAL A 167 14.99 12.66 -7.76
N TYR A 168 14.12 11.69 -7.95
CA TYR A 168 12.75 11.73 -7.44
C TYR A 168 12.66 11.51 -5.94
N PHE A 169 13.25 10.43 -5.42
CA PHE A 169 13.05 10.03 -4.01
C PHE A 169 13.66 10.99 -2.99
N PRO A 170 14.84 11.63 -3.19
CA PRO A 170 15.30 12.68 -2.30
C PRO A 170 14.25 13.79 -2.12
N SER A 171 13.79 14.34 -3.26
CA SER A 171 12.76 15.39 -3.24
C SER A 171 11.44 14.93 -2.62
N TYR A 172 11.07 13.67 -2.85
CA TYR A 172 9.85 13.08 -2.26
C TYR A 172 9.97 12.95 -0.73
N ILE A 173 11.12 12.50 -0.23
CA ILE A 173 11.39 12.37 1.21
C ILE A 173 11.39 13.76 1.87
N ASP A 174 12.19 14.70 1.35
CA ASP A 174 12.37 16.03 1.95
C ASP A 174 11.08 16.87 1.93
N THR A 175 10.32 16.81 0.83
CA THR A 175 9.13 17.67 0.67
C THR A 175 7.85 17.07 1.22
N TYR A 176 7.75 15.75 1.22
CA TYR A 176 6.53 15.05 1.62
C TYR A 176 6.66 14.41 3.00
N ILE A 177 7.64 13.53 3.18
CA ILE A 177 7.74 12.77 4.43
C ILE A 177 8.03 13.73 5.58
N GLU A 178 8.97 14.66 5.40
CA GLU A 178 9.28 15.64 6.44
C GLU A 178 8.09 16.56 6.76
N ARG A 179 7.37 17.05 5.76
CA ARG A 179 6.24 17.93 5.95
C ARG A 179 5.07 17.24 6.66
N ASP A 180 4.69 16.05 6.23
CA ASP A 180 3.54 15.33 6.77
C ASP A 180 3.87 14.73 8.14
N VAL A 181 5.10 14.23 8.32
CA VAL A 181 5.59 13.75 9.62
C VAL A 181 5.74 14.90 10.60
N ALA A 182 6.34 16.03 10.19
CA ALA A 182 6.47 17.22 11.05
C ALA A 182 5.10 17.84 11.42
N GLY A 183 4.10 17.73 10.53
CA GLY A 183 2.73 18.19 10.81
C GLY A 183 1.95 17.32 11.77
N LEU A 184 2.30 16.03 11.89
CA LEU A 184 1.64 15.06 12.77
C LEU A 184 2.42 14.80 14.07
N LEU A 185 3.73 15.04 14.05
CA LEU A 185 4.63 14.83 15.16
C LEU A 185 5.56 16.02 15.30
N ASP A 186 5.84 16.45 16.53
CA ASP A 186 6.90 17.41 16.82
C ASP A 186 8.29 16.74 16.61
N VAL A 187 8.65 16.51 15.34
CA VAL A 187 9.93 15.89 14.97
C VAL A 187 11.03 16.95 15.04
N ARG A 188 11.57 17.13 16.24
CA ARG A 188 12.70 18.04 16.49
C ARG A 188 14.02 17.50 15.91
N ASN A 189 14.11 16.18 15.68
CA ASN A 189 15.30 15.52 15.20
C ASN A 189 15.06 14.83 13.84
N LYS A 190 15.15 15.61 12.76
CA LYS A 190 15.02 15.12 11.38
C LYS A 190 16.07 14.07 11.02
N THR A 191 17.32 14.25 11.47
CA THR A 191 18.41 13.30 11.24
C THR A 191 18.07 11.93 11.80
N ALA A 192 17.59 11.87 13.05
CA ALA A 192 17.18 10.58 13.65
C ALA A 192 16.01 9.94 12.90
N PHE A 193 15.08 10.75 12.37
CA PHE A 193 13.99 10.21 11.54
C PHE A 193 14.50 9.60 10.24
N HIS A 194 15.41 10.27 9.52
CA HIS A 194 16.04 9.73 8.32
C HIS A 194 16.83 8.44 8.62
N THR A 195 17.58 8.44 9.74
CA THR A 195 18.28 7.25 10.23
C THR A 195 17.31 6.08 10.46
N MET A 196 16.17 6.35 11.13
CA MET A 196 15.14 5.34 11.33
C MET A 196 14.60 4.78 10.01
N LEU A 197 14.32 5.65 9.03
CA LEU A 197 13.80 5.24 7.73
C LEU A 197 14.81 4.34 6.99
N ALA A 198 16.10 4.68 7.03
CA ALA A 198 17.17 3.87 6.44
C ALA A 198 17.32 2.51 7.15
N ILE A 199 17.25 2.48 8.49
CA ILE A 199 17.29 1.22 9.25
C ILE A 199 16.03 0.37 8.96
N CYS A 200 14.86 0.97 8.83
CA CYS A 200 13.65 0.26 8.41
C CYS A 200 13.85 -0.43 7.04
N ALA A 201 14.52 0.23 6.09
CA ALA A 201 14.83 -0.38 4.80
C ALA A 201 15.80 -1.57 4.92
N GLN A 202 16.84 -1.46 5.77
CA GLN A 202 17.75 -2.57 6.05
C GLN A 202 17.08 -3.75 6.75
N CYS A 203 16.00 -3.50 7.50
CA CYS A 203 15.23 -4.51 8.23
C CYS A 203 13.98 -4.99 7.48
N VAL A 204 13.83 -4.66 6.18
CA VAL A 204 12.67 -5.10 5.38
C VAL A 204 12.52 -6.62 5.41
N SER A 205 11.27 -7.11 5.43
CA SER A 205 10.91 -8.53 5.54
C SER A 205 11.38 -9.24 6.82
N ASN A 206 11.95 -8.51 7.79
CA ASN A 206 12.39 -9.06 9.07
C ASN A 206 11.42 -8.70 10.19
N LEU A 207 11.50 -9.49 11.28
CA LEU A 207 10.72 -9.22 12.50
C LEU A 207 11.11 -7.87 13.09
N GLN A 208 10.12 -7.02 13.28
CA GLN A 208 10.29 -5.69 13.82
C GLN A 208 10.64 -5.76 15.33
N ASN A 209 11.74 -5.15 15.72
CA ASN A 209 12.15 -4.98 17.10
C ASN A 209 12.27 -3.50 17.45
N THR A 210 11.22 -2.94 18.04
CA THR A 210 11.17 -1.51 18.41
C THR A 210 12.27 -1.13 19.40
N SER A 211 12.69 -2.06 20.28
CA SER A 211 13.73 -1.79 21.29
C SER A 211 15.13 -1.71 20.65
N THR A 212 15.42 -2.56 19.67
CA THR A 212 16.66 -2.48 18.88
C THR A 212 16.67 -1.19 18.06
N LEU A 213 15.60 -0.93 17.33
CA LEU A 213 15.47 0.28 16.51
C LEU A 213 15.62 1.57 17.35
N SER A 214 15.07 1.59 18.57
CA SER A 214 15.20 2.70 19.52
C SER A 214 16.67 2.97 19.91
N LYS A 215 17.46 1.93 20.14
CA LYS A 215 18.88 2.04 20.48
C LYS A 215 19.70 2.54 19.29
N ASP A 216 19.46 1.98 18.11
CA ASP A 216 20.22 2.28 16.89
C ASP A 216 19.96 3.72 16.40
N VAL A 217 18.72 4.20 16.55
CA VAL A 217 18.30 5.59 16.18
C VAL A 217 18.63 6.61 17.28
N GLY A 218 18.80 6.16 18.53
CA GLY A 218 19.08 7.06 19.67
C GLY A 218 17.87 7.84 20.16
N VAL A 219 16.65 7.28 20.04
CA VAL A 219 15.39 7.89 20.52
C VAL A 219 14.58 6.87 21.34
N SER A 220 13.56 7.33 22.06
CA SER A 220 12.74 6.43 22.88
C SER A 220 11.94 5.43 22.03
N ALA A 221 11.64 4.26 22.61
CA ALA A 221 10.76 3.26 21.96
C ALA A 221 9.35 3.81 21.67
N ALA A 222 8.87 4.74 22.49
CA ALA A 222 7.59 5.43 22.25
C ALA A 222 7.67 6.34 21.01
N THR A 223 8.78 7.03 20.82
CA THR A 223 9.04 7.86 19.62
C THR A 223 9.08 6.99 18.37
N ILE A 224 9.80 5.84 18.40
CA ILE A 224 9.84 4.90 17.28
C ILE A 224 8.43 4.41 16.91
N LYS A 225 7.63 3.99 17.88
CA LYS A 225 6.25 3.54 17.64
C LYS A 225 5.40 4.64 16.99
N SER A 226 5.52 5.87 17.48
CA SER A 226 4.81 7.02 16.92
C SER A 226 5.24 7.30 15.48
N TRP A 227 6.53 7.28 15.19
CA TRP A 227 7.05 7.50 13.83
C TRP A 227 6.65 6.37 12.86
N LEU A 228 6.70 5.11 13.29
CA LEU A 228 6.22 3.99 12.50
C LEU A 228 4.73 4.11 12.18
N SER A 229 3.90 4.48 13.16
CA SER A 229 2.46 4.71 12.94
C SER A 229 2.20 5.81 11.89
N VAL A 230 3.04 6.86 11.85
CA VAL A 230 2.95 7.89 10.81
C VAL A 230 3.38 7.35 9.45
N LEU A 231 4.47 6.58 9.36
CA LEU A 231 4.91 5.95 8.11
C LEU A 231 3.83 4.99 7.56
N GLU A 232 3.17 4.21 8.43
CA GLU A 232 2.05 3.34 8.06
C GLU A 232 0.83 4.15 7.58
N SER A 233 0.45 5.19 8.33
CA SER A 233 -0.71 6.03 7.98
C SER A 233 -0.48 6.90 6.74
N SER A 234 0.78 7.11 6.36
CA SER A 234 1.21 7.80 5.14
C SER A 234 1.42 6.85 3.95
N TYR A 235 1.13 5.57 4.12
CA TYR A 235 1.30 4.54 3.08
C TYR A 235 2.74 4.41 2.55
N LEU A 236 3.73 4.55 3.42
CA LEU A 236 5.13 4.30 3.08
C LEU A 236 5.55 2.89 3.43
N VAL A 237 5.13 2.44 4.62
CA VAL A 237 5.36 1.09 5.11
C VAL A 237 4.07 0.45 5.61
N PHE A 238 4.07 -0.85 5.77
CA PHE A 238 3.04 -1.60 6.49
C PHE A 238 3.66 -2.75 7.26
N THR A 239 2.92 -3.27 8.23
CA THR A 239 3.33 -4.44 8.99
C THR A 239 2.49 -5.65 8.64
N LEU A 240 3.16 -6.75 8.29
CA LEU A 240 2.54 -8.05 8.11
C LEU A 240 2.50 -8.77 9.46
N GLN A 241 1.30 -9.17 9.87
CA GLN A 241 1.11 -9.81 11.17
C GLN A 241 1.40 -11.31 11.10
N PRO A 242 1.90 -11.91 12.18
CA PRO A 242 2.04 -13.37 12.23
C PRO A 242 0.66 -14.04 12.28
N TYR A 243 0.53 -15.16 11.56
CA TYR A 243 -0.65 -16.00 11.62
C TYR A 243 -0.62 -16.90 12.87
N HIS A 244 -1.72 -16.96 13.58
CA HIS A 244 -1.94 -17.91 14.66
C HIS A 244 -3.37 -18.46 14.58
N SER A 245 -3.54 -19.75 14.72
CA SER A 245 -4.85 -20.40 14.81
C SER A 245 -5.68 -19.92 16.01
N ASN A 246 -5.00 -19.41 17.06
CA ASN A 246 -5.65 -18.81 18.22
C ASN A 246 -5.43 -17.27 18.19
N GLY A 247 -6.51 -16.51 17.94
CA GLY A 247 -6.46 -15.05 17.76
C GLY A 247 -5.82 -14.27 18.91
N LYS A 248 -5.82 -14.79 20.16
CA LYS A 248 -5.17 -14.16 21.33
C LYS A 248 -3.63 -14.21 21.23
N LYS A 249 -3.04 -15.23 20.60
CA LYS A 249 -1.59 -15.35 20.40
C LYS A 249 -1.06 -14.44 19.30
N ARG A 250 -1.92 -14.02 18.37
CA ARG A 250 -1.57 -13.13 17.24
C ARG A 250 -0.97 -11.80 17.66
N LEU A 251 -1.37 -11.28 18.84
CA LEU A 251 -0.94 -9.96 19.34
C LEU A 251 0.40 -9.99 20.10
N THR A 252 0.98 -11.15 20.35
CA THR A 252 2.18 -11.30 21.21
C THR A 252 3.49 -11.42 20.44
N LYS A 253 3.48 -11.71 19.14
CA LYS A 253 4.68 -11.84 18.28
C LYS A 253 4.91 -10.58 17.47
N SER A 254 6.19 -10.28 17.21
CA SER A 254 6.59 -9.12 16.41
C SER A 254 6.17 -9.29 14.96
N PRO A 255 5.58 -8.27 14.33
CA PRO A 255 5.27 -8.29 12.90
C PRO A 255 6.53 -8.17 12.05
N LYS A 256 6.42 -8.47 10.74
CA LYS A 256 7.42 -8.12 9.73
C LYS A 256 7.11 -6.76 9.12
N LEU A 257 8.14 -5.98 8.79
CA LEU A 257 8.00 -4.65 8.15
C LEU A 257 8.19 -4.76 6.64
N PHE A 258 7.32 -4.11 5.87
CA PHE A 258 7.35 -4.03 4.41
C PHE A 258 7.16 -2.59 3.93
N PHE A 259 7.68 -2.27 2.74
CA PHE A 259 7.46 -1.00 2.04
C PHE A 259 6.38 -1.17 0.97
N TYR A 260 5.49 -0.19 0.83
CA TYR A 260 4.50 -0.18 -0.26
C TYR A 260 5.09 0.06 -1.64
N ASP A 261 6.34 0.53 -1.71
CA ASP A 261 7.03 0.81 -2.98
C ASP A 261 8.48 0.31 -2.94
N THR A 262 8.82 -0.56 -3.89
CA THR A 262 10.15 -1.16 -3.97
C THR A 262 11.21 -0.16 -4.45
N GLY A 263 10.83 0.86 -5.24
CA GLY A 263 11.75 1.89 -5.68
C GLY A 263 12.22 2.78 -4.54
N LEU A 264 11.29 3.17 -3.64
CA LEU A 264 11.67 3.87 -2.40
C LEU A 264 12.59 3.01 -1.54
N LEU A 265 12.28 1.71 -1.41
CA LEU A 265 13.11 0.76 -0.66
C LEU A 265 14.53 0.65 -1.26
N CYS A 266 14.65 0.47 -2.57
CA CYS A 266 15.94 0.40 -3.27
C CYS A 266 16.73 1.71 -3.10
N TYR A 267 16.07 2.86 -3.25
CA TYR A 267 16.71 4.15 -3.02
C TYR A 267 17.29 4.27 -1.61
N LEU A 268 16.52 3.88 -0.57
CA LEU A 268 16.99 3.93 0.83
C LEU A 268 18.15 2.96 1.11
N LEU A 269 18.26 1.89 0.33
CA LEU A 269 19.37 0.92 0.40
C LEU A 269 20.56 1.28 -0.51
N GLY A 270 20.48 2.38 -1.27
CA GLY A 270 21.54 2.80 -2.20
C GLY A 270 21.67 1.90 -3.43
N ILE A 271 20.59 1.24 -3.85
CA ILE A 271 20.54 0.35 -5.02
C ILE A 271 19.95 1.14 -6.20
N GLU A 272 20.74 1.35 -7.25
CA GLU A 272 20.41 2.19 -8.39
C GLU A 272 20.36 1.44 -9.74
N SER A 273 20.88 0.20 -9.79
CA SER A 273 20.89 -0.61 -11.01
C SER A 273 20.52 -2.08 -10.77
N VAL A 274 20.16 -2.79 -11.84
CA VAL A 274 19.81 -4.23 -11.79
C VAL A 274 21.00 -5.06 -11.31
N GLU A 275 22.22 -4.71 -11.70
CA GLU A 275 23.44 -5.39 -11.26
C GLU A 275 23.61 -5.25 -9.74
N GLN A 276 23.48 -4.02 -9.21
CA GLN A 276 23.57 -3.76 -7.78
C GLN A 276 22.45 -4.47 -7.01
N LEU A 277 21.22 -4.54 -7.58
CA LEU A 277 20.11 -5.26 -6.98
C LEU A 277 20.40 -6.75 -6.81
N VAL A 278 20.87 -7.41 -7.89
CA VAL A 278 21.13 -8.86 -7.90
C VAL A 278 22.31 -9.22 -6.98
N GLU A 279 23.33 -8.36 -6.90
CA GLU A 279 24.51 -8.55 -6.03
C GLU A 279 24.25 -8.15 -4.56
N SER A 280 23.15 -7.44 -4.29
CA SER A 280 22.84 -6.96 -2.96
C SER A 280 22.54 -8.09 -1.97
N PRO A 281 23.08 -8.06 -0.75
CA PRO A 281 22.70 -8.99 0.31
C PRO A 281 21.22 -8.85 0.70
N HIS A 282 20.58 -7.75 0.35
CA HIS A 282 19.16 -7.49 0.61
C HIS A 282 18.23 -8.01 -0.49
N PHE A 283 18.76 -8.55 -1.61
CA PHE A 283 17.93 -8.93 -2.76
C PHE A 283 16.80 -9.88 -2.41
N GLY A 284 17.05 -10.91 -1.58
CA GLY A 284 16.00 -11.83 -1.12
C GLY A 284 14.85 -11.11 -0.40
N ALA A 285 15.17 -10.20 0.52
CA ALA A 285 14.20 -9.43 1.27
C ALA A 285 13.44 -8.40 0.41
N ILE A 286 14.11 -7.77 -0.55
CA ILE A 286 13.48 -6.86 -1.53
C ILE A 286 12.51 -7.64 -2.42
N PHE A 287 12.90 -8.83 -2.85
CA PHE A 287 12.04 -9.70 -3.67
C PHE A 287 10.83 -10.21 -2.89
N GLU A 288 11.00 -10.58 -1.61
CA GLU A 288 9.88 -10.89 -0.71
C GLU A 288 8.96 -9.67 -0.57
N ASN A 289 9.52 -8.48 -0.37
CA ASN A 289 8.74 -7.23 -0.30
C ASN A 289 7.93 -6.99 -1.58
N LEU A 290 8.50 -7.22 -2.77
CA LEU A 290 7.79 -7.12 -4.05
C LEU A 290 6.56 -8.02 -4.05
N VAL A 291 6.74 -9.33 -3.82
CA VAL A 291 5.66 -10.31 -3.94
C VAL A 291 4.55 -10.02 -2.93
N VAL A 292 4.89 -9.74 -1.67
CA VAL A 292 3.90 -9.41 -0.62
C VAL A 292 3.15 -8.13 -0.96
N THR A 293 3.85 -7.09 -1.40
CA THR A 293 3.23 -5.79 -1.72
C THR A 293 2.35 -5.87 -2.97
N GLU A 294 2.76 -6.58 -4.00
CA GLU A 294 1.95 -6.75 -5.22
C GLU A 294 0.70 -7.60 -4.93
N THR A 295 0.79 -8.60 -4.07
CA THR A 295 -0.39 -9.34 -3.58
C THR A 295 -1.34 -8.40 -2.81
N MET A 296 -0.82 -7.54 -1.95
CA MET A 296 -1.60 -6.51 -1.25
C MET A 296 -2.29 -5.57 -2.25
N LYS A 297 -1.56 -5.07 -3.26
CA LYS A 297 -2.11 -4.16 -4.30
C LYS A 297 -3.21 -4.83 -5.10
N ARG A 298 -3.06 -6.11 -5.47
CA ARG A 298 -4.08 -6.88 -6.20
C ARG A 298 -5.41 -6.83 -5.46
N HIS A 299 -5.44 -7.25 -4.19
CA HIS A 299 -6.66 -7.24 -3.40
C HIS A 299 -7.26 -5.85 -3.20
N LEU A 300 -6.41 -4.85 -2.93
CA LEU A 300 -6.87 -3.46 -2.80
C LEU A 300 -7.48 -2.93 -4.11
N ASN A 301 -6.90 -3.28 -5.26
CA ASN A 301 -7.41 -2.89 -6.57
C ASN A 301 -8.75 -3.56 -6.92
N GLU A 302 -9.02 -4.72 -6.35
CA GLU A 302 -10.32 -5.41 -6.40
C GLU A 302 -11.34 -4.87 -5.38
N GLY A 303 -10.94 -3.90 -4.55
CA GLY A 303 -11.75 -3.35 -3.48
C GLY A 303 -11.91 -4.28 -2.28
N ALA A 304 -11.13 -5.36 -2.23
CA ALA A 304 -11.12 -6.29 -1.12
C ALA A 304 -10.29 -5.76 0.06
N ARG A 305 -10.58 -6.27 1.25
CA ARG A 305 -9.74 -6.06 2.43
C ARG A 305 -8.71 -7.19 2.50
N PRO A 306 -7.41 -6.93 2.31
CA PRO A 306 -6.40 -7.97 2.35
C PRO A 306 -6.30 -8.63 3.75
N GLU A 307 -6.39 -9.95 3.80
CA GLU A 307 -6.17 -10.77 5.00
C GLU A 307 -4.85 -11.53 4.83
N LEU A 308 -3.74 -10.80 4.87
CA LEU A 308 -2.38 -11.28 4.65
C LEU A 308 -1.63 -11.45 5.98
N TYR A 309 -0.89 -12.54 6.09
CA TYR A 309 -0.11 -12.91 7.26
C TYR A 309 1.20 -13.58 6.84
N PHE A 310 2.14 -13.74 7.75
CA PHE A 310 3.22 -14.72 7.63
C PHE A 310 3.06 -15.78 8.72
N TYR A 311 3.65 -16.95 8.52
CA TYR A 311 3.71 -17.97 9.55
C TYR A 311 5.13 -18.09 10.10
N ARG A 312 5.28 -18.15 11.41
CA ARG A 312 6.53 -18.52 12.08
C ARG A 312 6.24 -19.09 13.46
N ASP A 313 6.76 -20.29 13.71
CA ASP A 313 6.63 -20.97 15.01
C ASP A 313 7.91 -20.92 15.86
N ASP A 314 7.84 -21.50 17.04
CA ASP A 314 8.95 -21.56 18.00
C ASP A 314 10.10 -22.45 17.50
N SER A 315 9.82 -23.40 16.57
CA SER A 315 10.79 -24.24 15.89
C SER A 315 11.44 -23.55 14.68
N LYS A 316 11.10 -22.28 14.43
CA LYS A 316 11.54 -21.45 13.30
C LYS A 316 11.12 -21.98 11.93
N ARG A 317 10.04 -22.80 11.85
CA ARG A 317 9.40 -23.09 10.59
C ARG A 317 8.71 -21.81 10.13
N GLU A 318 8.91 -21.43 8.90
CA GLU A 318 8.41 -20.16 8.36
C GLU A 318 7.73 -20.38 7.01
N ILE A 319 6.66 -19.62 6.74
CA ILE A 319 6.07 -19.40 5.42
C ILE A 319 5.99 -17.89 5.24
N ASP A 320 6.53 -17.39 4.12
CA ASP A 320 6.75 -15.97 3.89
C ASP A 320 5.43 -15.20 3.78
N LEU A 321 4.40 -15.78 3.14
CA LEU A 321 3.09 -15.16 2.98
C LEU A 321 1.97 -16.20 3.09
N LEU A 322 0.96 -15.90 3.91
CA LEU A 322 -0.34 -16.55 3.93
C LEU A 322 -1.39 -15.55 3.48
N ASP A 323 -2.18 -15.89 2.48
CA ASP A 323 -3.27 -15.07 1.97
C ASP A 323 -4.61 -15.77 2.24
N PHE A 324 -5.39 -15.20 3.16
CA PHE A 324 -6.74 -15.65 3.52
C PHE A 324 -7.81 -14.67 3.03
N THR A 325 -7.49 -13.78 2.09
CA THR A 325 -8.47 -12.81 1.56
C THR A 325 -9.66 -13.50 0.93
N ASP A 326 -9.44 -14.60 0.21
CA ASP A 326 -10.49 -15.58 -0.08
C ASP A 326 -10.36 -16.76 0.88
N ALA A 327 -11.20 -16.78 1.92
CA ALA A 327 -11.16 -17.83 2.95
C ALA A 327 -11.50 -19.23 2.39
N SER A 328 -12.15 -19.34 1.22
CA SER A 328 -12.46 -20.60 0.56
C SER A 328 -11.27 -21.17 -0.24
N HIS A 329 -10.36 -20.29 -0.65
CA HIS A 329 -9.15 -20.64 -1.41
C HIS A 329 -7.91 -19.94 -0.84
N PRO A 330 -7.49 -20.33 0.38
CA PRO A 330 -6.32 -19.71 1.00
C PRO A 330 -5.03 -20.14 0.32
N TRP A 331 -4.05 -19.21 0.28
CA TRP A 331 -2.73 -19.46 -0.27
C TRP A 331 -1.64 -19.45 0.81
N ALA A 332 -0.70 -20.37 0.69
CA ALA A 332 0.55 -20.39 1.44
C ALA A 332 1.71 -20.28 0.43
N VAL A 333 2.47 -19.21 0.55
CA VAL A 333 3.46 -18.79 -0.45
C VAL A 333 4.83 -18.71 0.19
N GLU A 334 5.75 -19.50 -0.35
CA GLU A 334 7.18 -19.37 -0.08
C GLU A 334 7.81 -18.53 -1.20
N ILE A 335 8.67 -17.58 -0.86
CA ILE A 335 9.18 -16.58 -1.82
C ILE A 335 10.70 -16.72 -1.94
N LYS A 336 11.21 -16.93 -3.15
CA LYS A 336 12.64 -17.13 -3.40
C LYS A 336 13.13 -16.31 -4.59
N SER A 337 14.14 -15.47 -4.38
CA SER A 337 14.77 -14.69 -5.45
C SER A 337 15.67 -15.51 -6.39
N SER A 338 15.72 -16.83 -6.23
CA SER A 338 16.48 -17.76 -7.06
C SER A 338 15.82 -17.95 -8.44
N ARG A 339 16.66 -18.13 -9.48
CA ARG A 339 16.23 -18.55 -10.82
C ARG A 339 16.04 -20.06 -10.96
N THR A 340 16.49 -20.81 -9.96
CA THR A 340 16.38 -22.28 -9.94
C THR A 340 15.56 -22.70 -8.73
N TYR A 341 14.57 -23.55 -8.96
CA TYR A 341 13.80 -24.19 -7.91
C TYR A 341 14.63 -25.31 -7.25
N HIS A 342 14.42 -25.48 -5.95
CA HIS A 342 14.95 -26.60 -5.16
C HIS A 342 13.85 -27.11 -4.24
N ASP A 343 13.71 -28.44 -4.10
CA ASP A 343 12.66 -29.08 -3.28
C ASP A 343 12.68 -28.64 -1.82
N LYS A 344 13.86 -28.25 -1.30
CA LYS A 344 14.00 -27.67 0.04
C LYS A 344 13.15 -26.43 0.29
N TYR A 345 12.75 -25.69 -0.77
CA TYR A 345 11.91 -24.50 -0.65
C TYR A 345 10.48 -24.85 -0.24
N ALA A 346 9.95 -26.01 -0.67
CA ALA A 346 8.63 -26.50 -0.29
C ALA A 346 8.60 -27.24 1.06
N ARG A 347 9.76 -27.41 1.73
CA ARG A 347 9.89 -28.27 2.91
C ARG A 347 8.90 -27.94 4.04
N HIS A 348 8.65 -26.66 4.30
CA HIS A 348 7.74 -26.22 5.37
C HIS A 348 6.30 -26.06 4.89
N LEU A 349 6.08 -25.87 3.55
CA LEU A 349 4.75 -25.71 3.01
C LEU A 349 3.86 -26.92 3.35
N GLN A 350 4.32 -28.15 3.11
CA GLN A 350 3.52 -29.32 3.38
C GLN A 350 3.14 -29.44 4.86
N THR A 351 4.14 -29.49 5.74
CA THR A 351 3.91 -29.75 7.17
C THR A 351 3.10 -28.64 7.85
N VAL A 352 3.37 -27.37 7.54
CA VAL A 352 2.65 -26.23 8.13
C VAL A 352 1.24 -26.12 7.53
N CYS A 353 1.09 -26.31 6.23
CA CYS A 353 -0.21 -26.22 5.57
C CYS A 353 -1.17 -27.33 6.04
N ASP A 354 -0.65 -28.56 6.27
CA ASP A 354 -1.45 -29.65 6.84
C ASP A 354 -1.97 -29.29 8.26
N GLU A 355 -1.15 -28.57 9.05
CA GLU A 355 -1.54 -28.10 10.40
C GLU A 355 -2.59 -27.00 10.38
N ILE A 356 -2.58 -26.13 9.34
CA ILE A 356 -3.49 -24.95 9.26
C ILE A 356 -4.62 -25.12 8.26
N GLY A 357 -4.73 -26.30 7.62
CA GLY A 357 -5.84 -26.67 6.74
C GLY A 357 -5.77 -26.10 5.32
N ILE A 358 -4.56 -25.80 4.79
CA ILE A 358 -4.37 -25.36 3.41
C ILE A 358 -4.04 -26.58 2.54
N GLY A 359 -4.91 -26.90 1.57
CA GLY A 359 -4.73 -27.99 0.62
C GLY A 359 -3.54 -27.80 -0.32
N ARG A 360 -3.21 -28.85 -1.09
CA ARG A 360 -2.09 -28.83 -2.06
C ARG A 360 -2.24 -27.70 -3.09
N GLU A 361 -3.45 -27.42 -3.52
CA GLU A 361 -3.82 -26.40 -4.51
C GLU A 361 -3.50 -24.96 -4.04
N GLY A 362 -3.50 -24.73 -2.72
CA GLY A 362 -3.15 -23.44 -2.12
C GLY A 362 -1.67 -23.31 -1.75
N ARG A 363 -0.79 -24.26 -2.12
CA ARG A 363 0.64 -24.23 -1.78
C ARG A 363 1.46 -23.82 -2.98
N CYS A 364 2.24 -22.76 -2.88
CA CYS A 364 3.11 -22.38 -3.97
C CYS A 364 4.46 -21.83 -3.51
N VAL A 365 5.43 -21.94 -4.41
CA VAL A 365 6.73 -21.25 -4.34
C VAL A 365 6.78 -20.23 -5.46
N VAL A 366 6.83 -18.95 -5.13
CA VAL A 366 7.05 -17.88 -6.10
C VAL A 366 8.54 -17.64 -6.26
N ALA A 367 9.04 -17.80 -7.47
CA ALA A 367 10.48 -17.70 -7.76
C ALA A 367 10.75 -16.99 -9.11
N ARG A 368 12.01 -16.69 -9.40
CA ARG A 368 12.46 -16.10 -10.68
C ARG A 368 12.70 -17.16 -11.76
N VAL A 369 11.98 -18.26 -11.74
CA VAL A 369 12.03 -19.30 -12.78
C VAL A 369 11.50 -18.76 -14.11
N GLU A 370 11.91 -19.36 -15.22
CA GLU A 370 11.51 -18.93 -16.58
C GLU A 370 10.02 -19.18 -16.85
N SER A 371 9.48 -20.27 -16.32
CA SER A 371 8.07 -20.66 -16.49
C SER A 371 7.56 -21.37 -15.26
N SER A 372 6.25 -21.25 -15.01
CA SER A 372 5.56 -21.93 -13.92
C SER A 372 5.42 -23.43 -14.22
N PHE A 373 5.47 -24.26 -13.19
CA PHE A 373 5.30 -25.72 -13.29
C PHE A 373 4.80 -26.31 -11.96
N GLU A 374 4.34 -27.56 -12.02
CA GLU A 374 3.83 -28.30 -10.87
C GLU A 374 4.87 -29.27 -10.32
N THR A 375 4.89 -29.43 -8.99
CA THR A 375 5.62 -30.49 -8.28
C THR A 375 4.63 -31.30 -7.43
N GLU A 376 5.07 -32.39 -6.82
CA GLU A 376 4.22 -33.14 -5.88
C GLU A 376 3.81 -32.31 -4.65
N ALA A 377 4.70 -31.44 -4.18
CA ALA A 377 4.52 -30.68 -2.93
C ALA A 377 3.75 -29.37 -3.12
N CYS A 378 3.94 -28.66 -4.24
CA CYS A 378 3.42 -27.32 -4.46
C CYS A 378 3.47 -26.93 -5.94
N SER A 379 2.77 -25.87 -6.31
CA SER A 379 2.98 -25.17 -7.58
C SER A 379 4.24 -24.32 -7.49
N VAL A 380 5.07 -24.30 -8.53
CA VAL A 380 6.18 -23.36 -8.65
C VAL A 380 5.77 -22.30 -9.65
N VAL A 381 5.62 -21.05 -9.20
CA VAL A 381 5.05 -19.97 -9.98
C VAL A 381 6.17 -18.97 -10.34
N ALA A 382 6.32 -18.74 -11.65
CA ALA A 382 7.22 -17.67 -12.12
C ALA A 382 6.73 -16.31 -11.62
N VAL A 383 7.63 -15.45 -11.16
CA VAL A 383 7.24 -14.15 -10.60
C VAL A 383 6.43 -13.32 -11.58
N GLN A 384 6.71 -13.37 -12.88
CA GLN A 384 5.93 -12.67 -13.92
C GLN A 384 4.48 -13.14 -13.97
N ASP A 385 4.24 -14.45 -13.77
CA ASP A 385 2.90 -15.03 -13.75
C ASP A 385 2.16 -14.62 -12.48
N TRP A 386 2.83 -14.65 -11.31
CA TRP A 386 2.28 -14.18 -10.04
C TRP A 386 1.86 -12.71 -10.09
N LEU A 387 2.72 -11.84 -10.62
CA LEU A 387 2.47 -10.39 -10.74
C LEU A 387 1.45 -10.06 -11.84
N GLY A 388 1.30 -10.91 -12.85
CA GLY A 388 0.33 -10.80 -13.95
C GLY A 388 -1.02 -11.44 -13.65
N TRP A 389 -1.19 -12.10 -12.52
CA TRP A 389 -2.42 -12.80 -12.17
C TRP A 389 -3.55 -11.81 -11.87
N ARG A 390 -4.71 -12.01 -12.55
CA ARG A 390 -5.92 -11.19 -12.47
C ARG A 390 -6.98 -11.89 -11.64
#